data_ed17e92a01fd51c0af68ea29861bd221
#
_entry.id   ed17e92a01fd51c0af68ea29861bd221
#
_cell.length_a   1.000
_cell.length_b   1.000
_cell.length_c   1.000
_cell.angle_alpha   90.00
_cell.angle_beta   90.00
_cell.angle_gamma   90.00
#
_symmetry.space_group_name_H-M   'P 1'
#
loop_
_entity.id
_entity.type
_entity.pdbx_description
1 polymer ?
#
loop_
_entity_poly.entity_id
_entity_poly.type
_entity_poly.pdbx_seq_one_letter_code
_entity_poly.pdbx_strand_id
1 'polypeptide(L)'
;MRRSVLRLIILCLGVLLALGAVGLARLAESPCSPLSRTPCVRVLFLGNSYTYVNDLPAVFRDLARAGGQNVETGMVANGGETLAQHAASSDSLGAIRGSSWQFVVLQEQSEIPALASAWRSQMFPAAEALVGSIRAVNATPILLETWAHRDGLPGDGLDYAAMQVAVDDSYEGLGQDLGVMVVPAGQAWAAVLRVDPAITLWQDDGSHPSLAGTYLAACVLYARLFHASPVGISDTGGLSSALARTLQTVAGQL
;
A
#
# COMPACT_ATOMS: atom_id res chain seq x y z
N MET A 1 36.95 43.74 21.34
CA MET A 1 35.85 42.90 21.83
C MET A 1 34.49 43.19 21.17
N ARG A 2 33.99 44.42 21.08
CA ARG A 2 32.63 44.72 20.52
C ARG A 2 32.42 44.30 19.04
N ARG A 3 33.44 44.43 18.15
CA ARG A 3 33.32 44.08 16.73
C ARG A 3 33.27 42.58 16.47
N SER A 4 33.90 41.76 17.31
CA SER A 4 33.89 40.29 17.19
C SER A 4 32.55 39.68 17.62
N VAL A 5 31.94 40.23 18.69
CA VAL A 5 30.63 39.80 19.18
C VAL A 5 29.54 40.13 18.17
N LEU A 6 29.59 41.32 17.56
CA LEU A 6 28.62 41.72 16.53
C LEU A 6 28.68 40.81 15.28
N ARG A 7 29.90 40.42 14.85
CA ARG A 7 30.09 39.49 13.72
C ARG A 7 29.53 38.09 14.05
N LEU A 8 29.71 37.63 15.29
CA LEU A 8 29.19 36.34 15.73
C LEU A 8 27.64 36.33 15.74
N ILE A 9 27.01 37.40 16.24
CA ILE A 9 25.55 37.56 16.26
C ILE A 9 24.97 37.59 14.84
N ILE A 10 25.60 38.30 13.90
CA ILE A 10 25.17 38.37 12.51
C ILE A 10 25.29 36.99 11.83
N LEU A 11 26.37 36.24 12.11
CA LEU A 11 26.56 34.88 11.58
C LEU A 11 25.49 33.90 12.12
N CYS A 12 25.21 33.96 13.43
CA CYS A 12 24.16 33.11 14.04
C CYS A 12 22.75 33.43 13.51
N LEU A 13 22.42 34.71 13.31
CA LEU A 13 21.15 35.12 12.71
C LEU A 13 21.05 34.68 11.26
N GLY A 14 22.14 34.77 10.47
CA GLY A 14 22.18 34.28 9.09
C GLY A 14 21.97 32.77 8.99
N VAL A 15 22.58 32.00 9.90
CA VAL A 15 22.40 30.52 9.95
C VAL A 15 20.97 30.16 10.37
N LEU A 16 20.39 30.85 11.36
CA LEU A 16 18.99 30.61 11.76
C LEU A 16 18.00 30.95 10.67
N LEU A 17 18.22 32.05 9.94
CA LEU A 17 17.38 32.41 8.77
C LEU A 17 17.53 31.43 7.63
N ALA A 18 18.74 30.93 7.35
CA ALA A 18 18.97 29.92 6.32
C ALA A 18 18.34 28.58 6.69
N LEU A 19 18.45 28.11 7.94
CA LEU A 19 17.81 26.91 8.44
C LEU A 19 16.27 27.03 8.43
N GLY A 20 15.74 28.19 8.79
CA GLY A 20 14.32 28.50 8.71
C GLY A 20 13.81 28.50 7.26
N ALA A 21 14.56 29.08 6.31
CA ALA A 21 14.20 29.10 4.90
C ALA A 21 14.24 27.70 4.26
N VAL A 22 15.24 26.87 4.61
CA VAL A 22 15.33 25.47 4.14
C VAL A 22 14.20 24.63 4.74
N GLY A 23 13.85 24.84 6.01
CA GLY A 23 12.71 24.18 6.64
C GLY A 23 11.38 24.55 5.99
N LEU A 24 11.15 25.83 5.71
CA LEU A 24 9.97 26.35 5.01
C LEU A 24 9.90 25.86 3.55
N ALA A 25 11.04 25.82 2.84
CA ALA A 25 11.08 25.31 1.48
C ALA A 25 10.72 23.82 1.44
N ARG A 26 11.25 22.99 2.35
CA ARG A 26 10.88 21.57 2.45
C ARG A 26 9.40 21.34 2.81
N LEU A 27 8.83 22.18 3.67
CA LEU A 27 7.40 22.15 4.00
C LEU A 27 6.53 22.57 2.80
N ALA A 28 7.01 23.46 1.95
CA ALA A 28 6.31 23.89 0.75
C ALA A 28 6.38 22.85 -0.40
N GLU A 29 7.41 21.99 -0.40
CA GLU A 29 7.60 20.92 -1.39
C GLU A 29 6.82 19.64 -1.08
N SER A 30 6.35 19.47 0.17
CA SER A 30 5.48 18.33 0.51
C SER A 30 4.10 18.52 -0.12
N PRO A 31 3.60 17.56 -0.91
CA PRO A 31 2.27 17.65 -1.50
C PRO A 31 1.17 17.78 -0.46
N CYS A 32 1.37 17.24 0.75
CA CYS A 32 0.46 17.36 1.88
C CYS A 32 0.83 18.51 2.85
N SER A 33 1.55 19.51 2.37
CA SER A 33 1.87 20.70 3.17
C SER A 33 0.59 21.42 3.63
N PRO A 34 0.55 21.96 4.86
CA PRO A 34 -0.54 22.85 5.29
C PRO A 34 -0.71 24.09 4.40
N LEU A 35 0.31 24.42 3.62
CA LEU A 35 0.31 25.54 2.65
C LEU A 35 -0.22 25.12 1.27
N SER A 36 -0.40 23.81 1.03
CA SER A 36 -0.99 23.30 -0.22
C SER A 36 -2.49 23.63 -0.28
N ARG A 37 -2.92 24.17 -1.42
CA ARG A 37 -4.34 24.41 -1.69
C ARG A 37 -5.06 23.17 -2.23
N THR A 38 -4.32 22.14 -2.59
CA THR A 38 -4.85 20.88 -3.13
C THR A 38 -5.12 19.92 -1.99
N PRO A 39 -6.31 19.34 -1.88
CA PRO A 39 -6.57 18.26 -0.93
C PRO A 39 -5.51 17.17 -1.07
N CYS A 40 -5.03 16.66 0.05
CA CYS A 40 -4.02 15.61 0.06
C CYS A 40 -4.56 14.36 0.75
N VAL A 41 -4.34 13.22 0.13
CA VAL A 41 -4.70 11.91 0.66
C VAL A 41 -3.45 11.24 1.24
N ARG A 42 -3.48 10.91 2.52
CA ARG A 42 -2.43 10.15 3.19
C ARG A 42 -2.83 8.71 3.38
N VAL A 43 -1.98 7.79 2.93
CA VAL A 43 -2.23 6.35 2.98
C VAL A 43 -1.10 5.65 3.71
N LEU A 44 -1.43 4.95 4.80
CA LEU A 44 -0.49 4.08 5.51
C LEU A 44 -0.67 2.65 5.02
N PHE A 45 0.43 1.95 4.80
CA PHE A 45 0.44 0.53 4.48
C PHE A 45 1.00 -0.26 5.67
N LEU A 46 0.24 -1.22 6.17
CA LEU A 46 0.69 -2.22 7.12
C LEU A 46 0.69 -3.58 6.41
N GLY A 47 1.86 -4.18 6.27
CA GLY A 47 2.02 -5.42 5.50
C GLY A 47 3.37 -6.06 5.71
N ASN A 48 3.86 -6.75 4.71
CA ASN A 48 5.12 -7.48 4.76
C ASN A 48 5.91 -7.34 3.46
N SER A 49 6.67 -8.39 3.08
CA SER A 49 7.44 -8.37 1.83
C SER A 49 6.60 -8.14 0.58
N TYR A 50 5.35 -8.54 0.55
CA TYR A 50 4.44 -8.25 -0.56
C TYR A 50 4.19 -6.74 -0.74
N THR A 51 4.31 -5.97 0.34
CA THR A 51 4.19 -4.51 0.32
C THR A 51 5.53 -3.83 0.01
N TYR A 52 6.67 -4.29 0.59
CA TYR A 52 7.92 -3.54 0.48
C TYR A 52 8.83 -3.95 -0.69
N VAL A 53 8.72 -5.17 -1.25
CA VAL A 53 9.72 -5.72 -2.20
C VAL A 53 9.96 -4.83 -3.43
N ASN A 54 8.93 -4.23 -4.01
CA ASN A 54 9.05 -3.24 -5.08
C ASN A 54 8.49 -1.87 -4.65
N ASP A 55 8.45 -1.60 -3.33
CA ASP A 55 7.90 -0.37 -2.76
C ASP A 55 6.49 -0.04 -3.29
N LEU A 56 5.53 -0.96 -3.07
CA LEU A 56 4.13 -0.76 -3.47
C LEU A 56 3.58 0.63 -3.06
N PRO A 57 3.87 1.16 -1.84
CA PRO A 57 3.45 2.50 -1.47
C PRO A 57 3.98 3.60 -2.40
N ALA A 58 5.24 3.51 -2.84
CA ALA A 58 5.82 4.48 -3.77
C ALA A 58 5.23 4.33 -5.18
N VAL A 59 5.10 3.09 -5.68
CA VAL A 59 4.47 2.81 -6.99
C VAL A 59 3.03 3.32 -7.02
N PHE A 60 2.25 3.08 -5.97
CA PHE A 60 0.89 3.60 -5.84
C PHE A 60 0.85 5.14 -5.80
N ARG A 61 1.74 5.75 -5.00
CA ARG A 61 1.84 7.22 -4.90
C ARG A 61 2.14 7.86 -6.25
N ASP A 62 3.11 7.33 -6.98
CA ASP A 62 3.58 7.92 -8.23
C ASP A 62 2.54 7.73 -9.34
N LEU A 63 1.91 6.56 -9.42
CA LEU A 63 0.74 6.31 -10.27
C LEU A 63 -0.42 7.28 -9.93
N ALA A 64 -0.76 7.42 -8.66
CA ALA A 64 -1.85 8.29 -8.22
C ALA A 64 -1.58 9.75 -8.56
N ARG A 65 -0.34 10.23 -8.38
CA ARG A 65 0.06 11.58 -8.77
C ARG A 65 -0.02 11.80 -10.27
N ALA A 66 0.43 10.84 -11.08
CA ALA A 66 0.28 10.90 -12.53
C ALA A 66 -1.19 10.88 -12.96
N GLY A 67 -2.06 10.26 -12.17
CA GLY A 67 -3.52 10.29 -12.31
C GLY A 67 -4.19 11.55 -11.74
N GLY A 68 -3.42 12.56 -11.31
CA GLY A 68 -3.94 13.84 -10.82
C GLY A 68 -4.33 13.86 -9.34
N GLN A 69 -4.06 12.80 -8.58
CA GLN A 69 -4.30 12.72 -7.14
C GLN A 69 -3.08 13.22 -6.36
N ASN A 70 -3.32 13.98 -5.31
CA ASN A 70 -2.25 14.43 -4.43
C ASN A 70 -2.11 13.45 -3.25
N VAL A 71 -1.05 12.62 -3.26
CA VAL A 71 -0.91 11.48 -2.34
C VAL A 71 0.44 11.51 -1.62
N GLU A 72 0.40 11.25 -0.31
CA GLU A 72 1.53 10.83 0.50
C GLU A 72 1.30 9.42 1.06
N THR A 73 2.37 8.64 1.14
CA THR A 73 2.31 7.27 1.65
C THR A 73 3.28 7.07 2.81
N GLY A 74 2.91 6.20 3.74
CA GLY A 74 3.78 5.65 4.77
C GLY A 74 3.69 4.13 4.77
N MET A 75 4.67 3.47 5.39
CA MET A 75 4.73 2.02 5.44
C MET A 75 5.31 1.54 6.78
N VAL A 76 4.70 0.48 7.33
CA VAL A 76 5.32 -0.40 8.32
C VAL A 76 5.19 -1.82 7.77
N ALA A 77 6.31 -2.44 7.45
CA ALA A 77 6.33 -3.77 6.84
C ALA A 77 7.66 -4.47 7.11
N ASN A 78 7.61 -5.67 7.65
CA ASN A 78 8.77 -6.54 7.85
C ASN A 78 8.56 -7.88 7.13
N GLY A 79 9.64 -8.61 6.86
CA GLY A 79 9.56 -9.88 6.13
C GLY A 79 8.64 -10.88 6.85
N GLY A 80 7.60 -11.37 6.15
CA GLY A 80 6.66 -12.36 6.67
C GLY A 80 5.75 -11.88 7.80
N GLU A 81 5.73 -10.57 8.11
CA GLU A 81 4.91 -10.01 9.20
C GLU A 81 3.41 -10.23 8.95
N THR A 82 2.71 -10.67 9.98
CA THR A 82 1.27 -10.96 9.96
C THR A 82 0.46 -9.80 10.53
N LEU A 83 -0.83 -9.72 10.23
CA LEU A 83 -1.72 -8.76 10.88
C LEU A 83 -1.76 -8.94 12.40
N ALA A 84 -1.61 -10.18 12.89
CA ALA A 84 -1.52 -10.45 14.33
C ALA A 84 -0.28 -9.82 14.97
N GLN A 85 0.86 -9.83 14.27
CA GLN A 85 2.06 -9.14 14.72
C GLN A 85 1.90 -7.62 14.66
N HIS A 86 1.32 -7.08 13.59
CA HIS A 86 0.99 -5.65 13.50
C HIS A 86 0.04 -5.19 14.64
N ALA A 87 -0.97 -5.99 14.97
CA ALA A 87 -1.91 -5.67 16.04
C ALA A 87 -1.26 -5.62 17.43
N ALA A 88 -0.16 -6.36 17.62
CA ALA A 88 0.64 -6.37 18.83
C ALA A 88 1.85 -5.41 18.80
N SER A 89 2.16 -4.81 17.63
CA SER A 89 3.34 -3.97 17.43
C SER A 89 3.11 -2.53 17.90
N SER A 90 3.98 -2.04 18.79
CA SER A 90 3.99 -0.63 19.18
C SER A 90 4.27 0.31 18.00
N ASP A 91 5.09 -0.14 17.04
CA ASP A 91 5.48 0.64 15.86
C ASP A 91 4.30 0.78 14.91
N SER A 92 3.57 -0.31 14.62
CA SER A 92 2.38 -0.29 13.79
C SER A 92 1.26 0.56 14.40
N LEU A 93 0.97 0.34 15.69
CA LEU A 93 -0.02 1.13 16.42
C LEU A 93 0.41 2.59 16.59
N GLY A 94 1.72 2.84 16.73
CA GLY A 94 2.31 4.17 16.74
C GLY A 94 2.17 4.87 15.38
N ALA A 95 2.43 4.16 14.28
CA ALA A 95 2.28 4.68 12.93
C ALA A 95 0.82 5.05 12.62
N ILE A 96 -0.16 4.20 13.01
CA ILE A 96 -1.59 4.52 12.86
C ILE A 96 -1.92 5.86 13.52
N ARG A 97 -1.41 6.12 14.71
CA ARG A 97 -1.65 7.37 15.47
C ARG A 97 -0.76 8.53 15.05
N GLY A 98 0.33 8.25 14.33
CA GLY A 98 1.41 9.20 14.07
C GLY A 98 1.12 10.28 13.01
N SER A 99 0.04 10.14 12.25
CA SER A 99 -0.35 11.10 11.22
C SER A 99 -1.86 11.11 11.00
N SER A 100 -2.36 12.13 10.29
CA SER A 100 -3.76 12.21 9.87
C SER A 100 -3.96 11.39 8.59
N TRP A 101 -3.95 10.07 8.71
CA TRP A 101 -4.22 9.16 7.60
C TRP A 101 -5.68 9.24 7.17
N GLN A 102 -5.94 9.23 5.86
CA GLN A 102 -7.27 9.02 5.30
C GLN A 102 -7.55 7.53 5.16
N PHE A 103 -6.53 6.76 4.75
CA PHE A 103 -6.65 5.33 4.57
C PHE A 103 -5.49 4.60 5.28
N VAL A 104 -5.79 3.43 5.83
CA VAL A 104 -4.78 2.47 6.29
C VAL A 104 -5.04 1.15 5.60
N VAL A 105 -4.10 0.72 4.78
CA VAL A 105 -4.15 -0.53 4.01
C VAL A 105 -3.55 -1.64 4.86
N LEU A 106 -4.30 -2.72 5.02
CA LEU A 106 -3.92 -3.93 5.75
C LEU A 106 -3.69 -5.07 4.76
N GLN A 107 -2.49 -5.66 4.77
CA GLN A 107 -2.11 -6.82 3.95
C GLN A 107 -1.62 -7.94 4.86
N GLU A 108 -2.29 -9.08 4.81
CA GLU A 108 -1.96 -10.27 5.60
C GLU A 108 -0.81 -11.07 4.96
N GLN A 109 -0.14 -11.92 5.75
CA GLN A 109 0.86 -12.87 5.25
C GLN A 109 0.20 -13.81 4.21
N SER A 110 0.96 -14.19 3.17
CA SER A 110 0.44 -14.77 1.93
C SER A 110 -0.34 -16.07 2.06
N GLU A 111 -0.02 -16.91 3.05
CA GLU A 111 -0.61 -18.24 3.22
C GLU A 111 -1.81 -18.24 4.17
N ILE A 112 -1.79 -17.34 5.17
CA ILE A 112 -2.84 -17.29 6.21
C ILE A 112 -4.24 -17.17 5.61
N PRO A 113 -4.51 -16.31 4.62
CA PRO A 113 -5.85 -16.21 4.02
C PRO A 113 -6.30 -17.49 3.33
N ALA A 114 -5.36 -18.28 2.77
CA ALA A 114 -5.68 -19.52 2.06
C ALA A 114 -6.03 -20.70 2.98
N LEU A 115 -5.64 -20.63 4.26
CA LEU A 115 -5.79 -21.72 5.21
C LEU A 115 -6.96 -21.46 6.17
N ALA A 116 -8.07 -22.17 6.00
CA ALA A 116 -9.34 -21.92 6.69
C ALA A 116 -9.25 -21.85 8.23
N SER A 117 -8.35 -22.62 8.86
CA SER A 117 -8.09 -22.54 10.29
C SER A 117 -7.27 -21.32 10.68
N ALA A 118 -6.29 -20.93 9.86
CA ALA A 118 -5.40 -19.82 10.13
C ALA A 118 -6.11 -18.47 9.96
N TRP A 119 -6.89 -18.28 8.90
CA TRP A 119 -7.59 -17.01 8.71
C TRP A 119 -8.61 -16.75 9.85
N ARG A 120 -9.33 -17.77 10.30
CA ARG A 120 -10.30 -17.62 11.41
C ARG A 120 -9.65 -17.36 12.76
N SER A 121 -8.50 -18.00 13.04
CA SER A 121 -7.84 -17.92 14.35
C SER A 121 -6.79 -16.82 14.45
N GLN A 122 -6.24 -16.34 13.33
CA GLN A 122 -5.15 -15.36 13.29
C GLN A 122 -5.56 -14.08 12.57
N MET A 123 -5.95 -14.15 11.28
CA MET A 123 -6.24 -12.98 10.46
C MET A 123 -7.47 -12.22 10.95
N PHE A 124 -8.59 -12.91 11.19
CA PHE A 124 -9.85 -12.27 11.56
C PHE A 124 -9.73 -11.44 12.85
N PRO A 125 -9.32 -11.99 14.01
CA PRO A 125 -9.23 -11.22 15.25
C PRO A 125 -8.19 -10.10 15.18
N ALA A 126 -7.11 -10.30 14.43
CA ALA A 126 -6.08 -9.28 14.24
C ALA A 126 -6.60 -8.12 13.37
N ALA A 127 -7.27 -8.42 12.27
CA ALA A 127 -7.89 -7.41 11.41
C ALA A 127 -8.96 -6.62 12.18
N GLU A 128 -9.82 -7.28 12.97
CA GLU A 128 -10.81 -6.62 13.81
C GLU A 128 -10.17 -5.60 14.78
N ALA A 129 -9.09 -6.00 15.46
CA ALA A 129 -8.37 -5.13 16.39
C ALA A 129 -7.71 -3.93 15.68
N LEU A 130 -7.10 -4.16 14.52
CA LEU A 130 -6.48 -3.10 13.71
C LEU A 130 -7.54 -2.15 13.15
N VAL A 131 -8.66 -2.68 12.62
CA VAL A 131 -9.80 -1.89 12.13
C VAL A 131 -10.35 -0.99 13.24
N GLY A 132 -10.49 -1.51 14.46
CA GLY A 132 -10.87 -0.72 15.64
C GLY A 132 -9.90 0.42 15.92
N SER A 133 -8.58 0.13 15.89
CA SER A 133 -7.53 1.13 16.12
C SER A 133 -7.48 2.21 15.03
N ILE A 134 -7.72 1.82 13.77
CA ILE A 134 -7.74 2.74 12.62
C ILE A 134 -8.96 3.66 12.69
N ARG A 135 -10.13 3.11 12.98
CA ARG A 135 -11.37 3.91 13.13
C ARG A 135 -11.30 4.87 14.31
N ALA A 136 -10.59 4.50 15.38
CA ALA A 136 -10.41 5.37 16.56
C ALA A 136 -9.65 6.66 16.26
N VAL A 137 -8.86 6.71 15.18
CA VAL A 137 -8.17 7.92 14.69
C VAL A 137 -8.87 8.57 13.50
N ASN A 138 -10.13 8.18 13.20
CA ASN A 138 -10.92 8.66 12.07
C ASN A 138 -10.30 8.36 10.69
N ALA A 139 -9.46 7.33 10.58
CA ALA A 139 -8.97 6.81 9.31
C ALA A 139 -9.89 5.69 8.79
N THR A 140 -9.89 5.47 7.49
CA THR A 140 -10.64 4.40 6.83
C THR A 140 -9.74 3.18 6.66
N PRO A 141 -10.07 2.01 7.25
CA PRO A 141 -9.36 0.77 7.00
C PRO A 141 -9.67 0.23 5.59
N ILE A 142 -8.66 -0.36 4.96
CA ILE A 142 -8.74 -1.00 3.65
C ILE A 142 -8.07 -2.37 3.76
N LEU A 143 -8.67 -3.41 3.22
CA LEU A 143 -8.07 -4.74 3.09
C LEU A 143 -7.47 -4.87 1.69
N LEU A 144 -6.18 -5.11 1.58
CA LEU A 144 -5.51 -5.44 0.32
C LEU A 144 -5.48 -6.97 0.18
N GLU A 145 -6.40 -7.50 -0.61
CA GLU A 145 -6.43 -8.91 -0.96
C GLU A 145 -5.15 -9.29 -1.70
N THR A 146 -4.48 -10.32 -1.21
CA THR A 146 -3.27 -10.84 -1.82
C THR A 146 -3.60 -11.80 -2.97
N TRP A 147 -2.58 -12.35 -3.60
CA TRP A 147 -2.67 -13.29 -4.70
C TRP A 147 -2.14 -14.66 -4.27
N ALA A 148 -2.63 -15.71 -4.91
CA ALA A 148 -2.11 -17.06 -4.71
C ALA A 148 -0.65 -17.18 -5.18
N HIS A 149 0.11 -18.08 -4.57
CA HIS A 149 1.41 -18.49 -5.09
C HIS A 149 1.24 -19.13 -6.47
N ARG A 150 2.22 -18.97 -7.35
CA ARG A 150 2.17 -19.50 -8.72
C ARG A 150 1.85 -20.99 -8.77
N ASP A 151 2.40 -21.75 -7.85
CA ASP A 151 2.22 -23.20 -7.76
C ASP A 151 1.23 -23.60 -6.65
N GLY A 152 0.53 -22.62 -6.05
CA GLY A 152 -0.38 -22.82 -4.92
C GLY A 152 0.36 -23.19 -3.62
N LEU A 153 -0.29 -24.00 -2.78
CA LEU A 153 0.23 -24.61 -1.56
C LEU A 153 0.10 -26.14 -1.66
N PRO A 154 0.98 -26.82 -2.42
CA PRO A 154 0.84 -28.27 -2.66
C PRO A 154 0.89 -29.10 -1.38
N GLY A 155 1.59 -28.65 -0.34
CA GLY A 155 1.65 -29.27 0.99
C GLY A 155 0.28 -29.32 1.68
N ASP A 156 -0.61 -28.40 1.35
CA ASP A 156 -1.97 -28.29 1.86
C ASP A 156 -3.02 -28.73 0.83
N GLY A 157 -2.58 -29.28 -0.31
CA GLY A 157 -3.45 -29.79 -1.37
C GLY A 157 -4.13 -28.69 -2.22
N LEU A 158 -3.60 -27.46 -2.18
CA LEU A 158 -4.11 -26.32 -2.94
C LEU A 158 -3.23 -26.05 -4.15
N ASP A 159 -3.78 -26.20 -5.36
CA ASP A 159 -3.18 -25.63 -6.56
C ASP A 159 -3.42 -24.10 -6.61
N TYR A 160 -2.90 -23.43 -7.65
CA TYR A 160 -3.08 -21.98 -7.82
C TYR A 160 -4.55 -21.55 -7.72
N ALA A 161 -5.43 -22.25 -8.44
CA ALA A 161 -6.83 -21.87 -8.53
C ALA A 161 -7.56 -22.06 -7.20
N ALA A 162 -7.33 -23.19 -6.53
CA ALA A 162 -7.90 -23.46 -5.21
C ALA A 162 -7.36 -22.50 -4.14
N MET A 163 -6.06 -22.18 -4.18
CA MET A 163 -5.48 -21.19 -3.27
C MET A 163 -6.09 -19.80 -3.49
N GLN A 164 -6.25 -19.36 -4.76
CA GLN A 164 -6.82 -18.04 -5.03
C GLN A 164 -8.26 -17.95 -4.56
N VAL A 165 -9.09 -18.97 -4.83
CA VAL A 165 -10.47 -19.00 -4.33
C VAL A 165 -10.52 -18.91 -2.80
N ALA A 166 -9.66 -19.63 -2.10
CA ALA A 166 -9.61 -19.57 -0.63
C ALA A 166 -9.17 -18.18 -0.11
N VAL A 167 -8.24 -17.52 -0.80
CA VAL A 167 -7.82 -16.14 -0.49
C VAL A 167 -8.98 -15.17 -0.73
N ASP A 168 -9.64 -15.23 -1.90
CA ASP A 168 -10.79 -14.39 -2.25
C ASP A 168 -11.89 -14.51 -1.18
N ASP A 169 -12.33 -15.75 -0.88
CA ASP A 169 -13.39 -16.02 0.09
C ASP A 169 -13.07 -15.45 1.48
N SER A 170 -11.81 -15.57 1.92
CA SER A 170 -11.41 -15.09 3.25
C SER A 170 -11.39 -13.57 3.34
N TYR A 171 -10.89 -12.87 2.33
CA TYR A 171 -10.88 -11.41 2.31
C TYR A 171 -12.28 -10.83 2.09
N GLU A 172 -13.09 -11.43 1.20
CA GLU A 172 -14.48 -11.00 0.99
C GLU A 172 -15.32 -11.19 2.27
N GLY A 173 -15.22 -12.37 2.92
CA GLY A 173 -15.91 -12.62 4.18
C GLY A 173 -15.48 -11.64 5.27
N LEU A 174 -14.18 -11.41 5.42
CA LEU A 174 -13.65 -10.45 6.39
C LEU A 174 -14.14 -9.02 6.10
N GLY A 175 -14.13 -8.62 4.83
CA GLY A 175 -14.61 -7.31 4.40
C GLY A 175 -16.09 -7.11 4.71
N GLN A 176 -16.92 -8.14 4.48
CA GLN A 176 -18.35 -8.12 4.79
C GLN A 176 -18.60 -8.05 6.30
N ASP A 177 -17.94 -8.90 7.08
CA ASP A 177 -18.13 -8.99 8.53
C ASP A 177 -17.69 -7.70 9.26
N LEU A 178 -16.60 -7.07 8.81
CA LEU A 178 -16.08 -5.85 9.43
C LEU A 178 -16.59 -4.55 8.77
N GLY A 179 -17.32 -4.65 7.65
CA GLY A 179 -17.74 -3.47 6.87
C GLY A 179 -16.54 -2.68 6.36
N VAL A 180 -15.55 -3.36 5.78
CA VAL A 180 -14.29 -2.80 5.27
C VAL A 180 -14.17 -3.06 3.78
N MET A 181 -13.74 -2.05 3.03
CA MET A 181 -13.47 -2.19 1.59
C MET A 181 -12.33 -3.19 1.35
N VAL A 182 -12.56 -4.13 0.44
CA VAL A 182 -11.54 -5.02 -0.11
C VAL A 182 -11.05 -4.47 -1.45
N VAL A 183 -9.74 -4.41 -1.60
CA VAL A 183 -9.04 -4.12 -2.86
C VAL A 183 -8.63 -5.46 -3.47
N PRO A 184 -9.28 -5.93 -4.55
CA PRO A 184 -9.17 -7.31 -5.03
C PRO A 184 -7.95 -7.51 -5.92
N ALA A 185 -6.73 -7.38 -5.38
CA ALA A 185 -5.52 -7.49 -6.19
C ALA A 185 -5.28 -8.94 -6.68
N GLY A 186 -5.62 -9.95 -5.89
CA GLY A 186 -5.53 -11.36 -6.30
C GLY A 186 -6.47 -11.70 -7.46
N GLN A 187 -7.71 -11.19 -7.42
CA GLN A 187 -8.66 -11.34 -8.53
C GLN A 187 -8.14 -10.65 -9.80
N ALA A 188 -7.47 -9.49 -9.66
CA ALA A 188 -6.80 -8.82 -10.78
C ALA A 188 -5.69 -9.69 -11.38
N TRP A 189 -4.88 -10.35 -10.53
CA TRP A 189 -3.86 -11.28 -10.99
C TRP A 189 -4.46 -12.42 -11.80
N ALA A 190 -5.50 -13.07 -11.27
CA ALA A 190 -6.22 -14.12 -11.99
C ALA A 190 -6.81 -13.60 -13.32
N ALA A 191 -7.29 -12.37 -13.36
CA ALA A 191 -7.81 -11.76 -14.58
C ALA A 191 -6.71 -11.50 -15.62
N VAL A 192 -5.54 -10.98 -15.21
CA VAL A 192 -4.38 -10.79 -16.11
C VAL A 192 -3.93 -12.11 -16.72
N LEU A 193 -3.80 -13.18 -15.91
CA LEU A 193 -3.37 -14.49 -16.39
C LEU A 193 -4.37 -15.13 -17.36
N ARG A 194 -5.65 -14.78 -17.28
CA ARG A 194 -6.65 -15.19 -18.30
C ARG A 194 -6.50 -14.41 -19.61
N VAL A 195 -6.08 -13.15 -19.54
CA VAL A 195 -5.85 -12.32 -20.75
C VAL A 195 -4.55 -12.72 -21.45
N ASP A 196 -3.48 -12.87 -20.68
CA ASP A 196 -2.17 -13.28 -21.20
C ASP A 196 -1.38 -14.04 -20.11
N PRO A 197 -1.33 -15.37 -20.18
CA PRO A 197 -0.61 -16.20 -19.21
C PRO A 197 0.92 -16.06 -19.29
N ALA A 198 1.46 -15.39 -20.31
CA ALA A 198 2.89 -15.12 -20.42
C ALA A 198 3.34 -13.91 -19.58
N ILE A 199 2.42 -13.11 -19.08
CA ILE A 199 2.75 -11.98 -18.19
C ILE A 199 3.25 -12.53 -16.85
N THR A 200 4.51 -12.25 -16.54
CA THR A 200 5.15 -12.68 -15.28
C THR A 200 4.78 -11.71 -14.16
N LEU A 201 3.85 -12.13 -13.29
CA LEU A 201 3.40 -11.34 -12.15
C LEU A 201 4.18 -11.66 -10.86
N TRP A 202 4.81 -12.83 -10.77
CA TRP A 202 5.66 -13.27 -9.66
C TRP A 202 7.15 -13.12 -9.96
N GLN A 203 7.94 -13.06 -8.92
CA GLN A 203 9.38 -13.32 -8.98
C GLN A 203 9.62 -14.83 -9.19
N ASP A 204 10.90 -15.21 -9.31
CA ASP A 204 11.31 -16.60 -9.56
C ASP A 204 10.83 -17.57 -8.47
N ASP A 205 10.68 -17.08 -7.24
CA ASP A 205 10.17 -17.86 -6.10
C ASP A 205 8.69 -18.25 -6.21
N GLY A 206 7.96 -17.69 -7.17
CA GLY A 206 6.54 -17.96 -7.37
C GLY A 206 5.59 -17.41 -6.33
N SER A 207 6.08 -16.55 -5.43
CA SER A 207 5.30 -15.95 -4.33
C SER A 207 5.35 -14.43 -4.34
N HIS A 208 6.56 -13.83 -4.24
CA HIS A 208 6.74 -12.40 -4.23
C HIS A 208 6.33 -11.74 -5.55
N PRO A 209 5.80 -10.51 -5.52
CA PRO A 209 5.39 -9.83 -6.74
C PRO A 209 6.60 -9.42 -7.58
N SER A 210 6.51 -9.62 -8.89
CA SER A 210 7.36 -8.92 -9.84
C SER A 210 7.01 -7.43 -9.86
N LEU A 211 7.77 -6.61 -10.59
CA LEU A 211 7.41 -5.20 -10.79
C LEU A 211 6.03 -5.06 -11.44
N ALA A 212 5.66 -5.97 -12.38
CA ALA A 212 4.34 -5.98 -13.01
C ALA A 212 3.23 -6.33 -12.01
N GLY A 213 3.45 -7.30 -11.12
CA GLY A 213 2.51 -7.65 -10.05
C GLY A 213 2.28 -6.49 -9.08
N THR A 214 3.36 -5.83 -8.65
CA THR A 214 3.25 -4.64 -7.77
C THR A 214 2.51 -3.50 -8.47
N TYR A 215 2.82 -3.23 -9.75
CA TYR A 215 2.13 -2.19 -10.52
C TYR A 215 0.64 -2.49 -10.70
N LEU A 216 0.28 -3.75 -10.95
CA LEU A 216 -1.13 -4.17 -11.01
C LEU A 216 -1.86 -3.90 -9.70
N ALA A 217 -1.28 -4.30 -8.57
CA ALA A 217 -1.84 -4.02 -7.24
C ALA A 217 -2.02 -2.51 -6.99
N ALA A 218 -1.05 -1.69 -7.41
CA ALA A 218 -1.15 -0.23 -7.34
C ALA A 218 -2.29 0.32 -8.21
N CYS A 219 -2.51 -0.22 -9.42
CA CYS A 219 -3.62 0.16 -10.29
C CYS A 219 -4.99 -0.19 -9.67
N VAL A 220 -5.11 -1.37 -9.03
CA VAL A 220 -6.36 -1.77 -8.35
C VAL A 220 -6.61 -0.89 -7.12
N LEU A 221 -5.58 -0.60 -6.32
CA LEU A 221 -5.66 0.37 -5.22
C LEU A 221 -6.15 1.74 -5.72
N TYR A 222 -5.56 2.24 -6.82
CA TYR A 222 -5.98 3.51 -7.41
C TYR A 222 -7.46 3.51 -7.79
N ALA A 223 -7.89 2.46 -8.52
CA ALA A 223 -9.27 2.35 -8.96
C ALA A 223 -10.26 2.33 -7.79
N ARG A 224 -9.94 1.58 -6.74
CA ARG A 224 -10.82 1.41 -5.58
C ARG A 224 -10.83 2.63 -4.65
N LEU A 225 -9.67 3.22 -4.35
CA LEU A 225 -9.58 4.35 -3.42
C LEU A 225 -10.12 5.65 -4.02
N PHE A 226 -9.90 5.87 -5.31
CA PHE A 226 -10.31 7.13 -5.98
C PHE A 226 -11.56 7.00 -6.83
N HIS A 227 -12.13 5.80 -6.97
CA HIS A 227 -13.28 5.52 -7.85
C HIS A 227 -13.03 6.04 -9.27
N ALA A 228 -11.80 5.85 -9.77
CA ALA A 228 -11.32 6.38 -11.04
C ALA A 228 -10.57 5.31 -11.83
N SER A 229 -10.73 5.33 -13.15
CA SER A 229 -10.01 4.38 -14.01
C SER A 229 -8.52 4.68 -14.05
N PRO A 230 -7.64 3.67 -13.85
CA PRO A 230 -6.20 3.84 -14.04
C PRO A 230 -5.79 3.86 -15.52
N VAL A 231 -6.72 3.57 -16.45
CA VAL A 231 -6.44 3.46 -17.88
C VAL A 231 -5.97 4.79 -18.47
N GLY A 232 -4.78 4.77 -19.08
CA GLY A 232 -4.20 5.95 -19.72
C GLY A 232 -3.39 6.83 -18.79
N ILE A 233 -3.22 6.49 -17.53
CA ILE A 233 -2.26 7.18 -16.64
C ILE A 233 -0.86 7.01 -17.23
N SER A 234 -0.10 8.10 -17.31
CA SER A 234 1.21 8.14 -18.00
C SER A 234 2.33 7.45 -17.23
N ASP A 235 2.19 7.33 -15.90
CA ASP A 235 3.14 6.54 -15.10
C ASP A 235 2.98 5.06 -15.43
N THR A 236 4.10 4.39 -15.69
CA THR A 236 4.13 2.97 -16.06
C THR A 236 4.79 2.10 -14.99
N GLY A 237 5.21 2.68 -13.86
CA GLY A 237 5.98 1.97 -12.84
C GLY A 237 7.28 1.34 -13.36
N GLY A 238 7.88 1.88 -14.43
CA GLY A 238 9.08 1.34 -15.06
C GLY A 238 8.82 0.18 -16.06
N LEU A 239 7.56 -0.17 -16.31
CA LEU A 239 7.17 -1.19 -17.30
C LEU A 239 7.13 -0.60 -18.72
N SER A 240 7.09 -1.48 -19.73
CA SER A 240 6.77 -1.02 -21.09
C SER A 240 5.36 -0.45 -21.14
N SER A 241 5.14 0.58 -21.97
CA SER A 241 3.82 1.21 -22.09
C SER A 241 2.71 0.23 -22.54
N ALA A 242 3.05 -0.82 -23.28
CA ALA A 242 2.10 -1.85 -23.69
C ALA A 242 1.66 -2.69 -22.47
N LEU A 243 2.62 -3.18 -21.68
CA LEU A 243 2.33 -3.97 -20.48
C LEU A 243 1.56 -3.14 -19.44
N ALA A 244 2.02 -1.92 -19.15
CA ALA A 244 1.34 -1.03 -18.21
C ALA A 244 -0.12 -0.79 -18.62
N ARG A 245 -0.40 -0.57 -19.90
CA ARG A 245 -1.76 -0.39 -20.42
C ARG A 245 -2.62 -1.64 -20.25
N THR A 246 -2.08 -2.84 -20.47
CA THR A 246 -2.80 -4.10 -20.22
C THR A 246 -3.20 -4.21 -18.74
N LEU A 247 -2.25 -3.97 -17.81
CA LEU A 247 -2.50 -4.03 -16.38
C LEU A 247 -3.51 -2.97 -15.91
N GLN A 248 -3.38 -1.74 -16.41
CA GLN A 248 -4.34 -0.66 -16.15
C GLN A 248 -5.75 -1.03 -16.63
N THR A 249 -5.85 -1.66 -17.81
CA THR A 249 -7.14 -2.05 -18.38
C THR A 249 -7.82 -3.11 -17.52
N VAL A 250 -7.08 -4.14 -17.09
CA VAL A 250 -7.62 -5.17 -16.20
C VAL A 250 -8.04 -4.57 -14.85
N ALA A 251 -7.19 -3.77 -14.24
CA ALA A 251 -7.50 -3.13 -12.97
C ALA A 251 -8.71 -2.17 -13.03
N GLY A 252 -8.95 -1.55 -14.18
CA GLY A 252 -10.08 -0.64 -14.38
C GLY A 252 -11.43 -1.35 -14.60
N GLN A 253 -11.46 -2.68 -14.67
CA GLN A 253 -12.67 -3.49 -14.84
C GLN A 253 -13.18 -4.11 -13.53
N LEU A 254 -12.42 -3.98 -12.46
CA LEU A 254 -12.72 -4.49 -11.11
C LEU A 254 -13.22 -3.37 -10.20
#